data_d048352cee080addab38e16e1db0c6d5
#
_entry.id   d048352cee080addab38e16e1db0c6d5
#
_cell.length_a   1.000
_cell.length_b   1.000
_cell.length_c   1.000
_cell.angle_alpha   90.00
_cell.angle_beta   90.00
_cell.angle_gamma   90.00
#
_symmetry.space_group_name_H-M   'P 1'
#
loop_
_entity.id
_entity.type
_entity.pdbx_description
1 polymer ?
#
loop_
_entity_poly.entity_id
_entity_poly.type
_entity_poly.pdbx_seq_one_letter_code
_entity_poly.pdbx_strand_id
1 'polypeptide(L)'
;MHSIFNKYNIIKCDKLEKGWSKDEKFILVDITNNKYILRVSDTSLYEKRFNQYNLLKSLLHYNINCPKPLDFGYLNDNKIYMLISYMEGEVAEEKIIKYSNIDQYRLGVEAGIIMKKLHNYNGKTDESWWNKYKEKAIRKIDVYNNSMLKHKNSEFLIEYYKKNIYLMENRPQVLTHGDFHLGNMLIHENHIVVLDFDKMNYADPFDEFKPYYWNVCISKYFETGLINGYFENKIPEDFFKILKFYTIEVLISHLPWAMTFGEKEVKIAFEMYDNVNEWYEDFNLEVPNWYMGVLE
;
A
#
# COMPACT_ATOMS: atom_id res chain seq x y z
N MET A 1 10.87 3.30 28.20
CA MET A 1 12.03 2.83 27.39
C MET A 1 13.03 2.00 28.20
N HIS A 2 13.37 2.36 29.46
CA HIS A 2 14.35 1.61 30.29
C HIS A 2 14.07 0.10 30.39
N SER A 3 12.81 -0.29 30.58
CA SER A 3 12.41 -1.70 30.64
C SER A 3 12.71 -2.48 29.35
N ILE A 4 12.47 -1.86 28.19
CA ILE A 4 12.76 -2.45 26.88
C ILE A 4 14.27 -2.56 26.68
N PHE A 5 15.02 -1.50 27.03
CA PHE A 5 16.48 -1.48 26.89
C PHE A 5 17.12 -2.59 27.71
N ASN A 6 16.68 -2.78 28.96
CA ASN A 6 17.17 -3.87 29.79
C ASN A 6 16.77 -5.25 29.26
N LYS A 7 15.50 -5.41 28.83
CA LYS A 7 14.97 -6.69 28.33
C LYS A 7 15.70 -7.18 27.08
N TYR A 8 16.08 -6.25 26.18
CA TYR A 8 16.72 -6.56 24.90
C TYR A 8 18.21 -6.22 24.86
N ASN A 9 18.84 -5.86 26.00
CA ASN A 9 20.25 -5.46 26.09
C ASN A 9 20.63 -4.37 25.08
N ILE A 10 19.79 -3.34 24.94
CA ILE A 10 19.98 -2.27 23.96
C ILE A 10 21.12 -1.35 24.38
N ILE A 11 22.09 -1.15 23.48
CA ILE A 11 23.25 -0.28 23.67
C ILE A 11 23.18 1.00 22.83
N LYS A 12 22.32 1.03 21.79
CA LYS A 12 22.17 2.20 20.91
C LYS A 12 20.72 2.41 20.56
N CYS A 13 20.30 3.69 20.46
CA CYS A 13 18.94 4.10 20.12
C CYS A 13 19.00 5.39 19.27
N ASP A 14 18.70 5.26 17.99
CA ASP A 14 18.68 6.37 17.04
C ASP A 14 17.23 6.66 16.62
N LYS A 15 16.83 7.93 16.66
CA LYS A 15 15.48 8.33 16.19
C LYS A 15 15.41 8.28 14.67
N LEU A 16 14.33 7.70 14.15
CA LEU A 16 14.04 7.65 12.72
C LEU A 16 13.06 8.77 12.35
N GLU A 17 13.51 9.74 11.59
CA GLU A 17 12.69 10.92 11.24
C GLU A 17 11.85 10.74 9.95
N LYS A 18 11.90 9.57 9.29
CA LYS A 18 11.16 9.28 8.07
C LYS A 18 9.74 8.76 8.36
N GLY A 19 8.76 9.25 7.59
CA GLY A 19 7.38 8.73 7.51
C GLY A 19 6.31 9.76 7.86
N TRP A 20 5.10 9.53 7.35
CA TRP A 20 3.91 10.39 7.52
C TRP A 20 3.16 10.14 8.84
N SER A 21 3.56 9.13 9.58
CA SER A 21 2.93 8.76 10.86
C SER A 21 3.30 9.74 11.96
N LYS A 22 2.34 10.05 12.85
CA LYS A 22 2.58 10.82 14.09
C LYS A 22 3.33 10.01 15.16
N ASP A 23 3.55 8.71 14.94
CA ASP A 23 4.29 7.87 15.87
C ASP A 23 5.78 8.17 15.83
N GLU A 24 6.40 8.10 16.99
CA GLU A 24 7.86 8.16 17.07
C GLU A 24 8.43 6.77 16.73
N LYS A 25 9.44 6.73 15.86
CA LYS A 25 10.13 5.50 15.47
C LYS A 25 11.60 5.59 15.84
N PHE A 26 12.17 4.48 16.33
CA PHE A 26 13.57 4.39 16.70
C PHE A 26 14.20 3.11 16.17
N ILE A 27 15.46 3.20 15.74
CA ILE A 27 16.31 2.05 15.46
C ILE A 27 17.04 1.74 16.76
N LEU A 28 16.85 0.53 17.29
CA LEU A 28 17.56 0.02 18.46
C LEU A 28 18.62 -0.97 18.02
N VAL A 29 19.77 -0.98 18.72
CA VAL A 29 20.84 -1.97 18.50
C VAL A 29 21.18 -2.61 19.83
N ASP A 30 21.20 -3.94 19.89
CA ASP A 30 21.59 -4.70 21.09
C ASP A 30 23.11 -4.97 21.16
N ILE A 31 23.55 -5.57 22.26
CA ILE A 31 24.99 -5.91 22.50
C ILE A 31 25.56 -6.91 21.50
N THR A 32 24.71 -7.60 20.72
CA THR A 32 25.11 -8.56 19.67
C THR A 32 24.98 -7.99 18.27
N ASN A 33 24.76 -6.66 18.15
CA ASN A 33 24.53 -5.93 16.91
C ASN A 33 23.23 -6.27 16.17
N ASN A 34 22.28 -6.97 16.79
CA ASN A 34 20.95 -7.11 16.20
C ASN A 34 20.24 -5.75 16.24
N LYS A 35 19.51 -5.46 15.15
CA LYS A 35 18.74 -4.23 15.01
C LYS A 35 17.24 -4.50 15.15
N TYR A 36 16.53 -3.52 15.68
CA TYR A 36 15.09 -3.54 15.89
C TYR A 36 14.48 -2.18 15.52
N ILE A 37 13.22 -2.17 15.18
CA ILE A 37 12.43 -0.94 15.09
C ILE A 37 11.50 -0.88 16.31
N LEU A 38 11.64 0.15 17.11
CA LEU A 38 10.72 0.51 18.17
C LEU A 38 9.79 1.60 17.67
N ARG A 39 8.51 1.31 17.65
CA ARG A 39 7.45 2.28 17.37
C ARG A 39 6.77 2.67 18.67
N VAL A 40 6.64 3.97 18.92
CA VAL A 40 6.00 4.54 20.10
C VAL A 40 4.77 5.33 19.65
N SER A 41 3.61 4.98 20.16
CA SER A 41 2.33 5.59 19.82
C SER A 41 1.63 6.10 21.09
N ASP A 42 0.63 6.96 20.92
CA ASP A 42 -0.28 7.36 21.99
C ASP A 42 -1.17 6.19 22.42
N THR A 43 -1.54 6.13 23.72
CA THR A 43 -2.42 5.06 24.26
C THR A 43 -3.81 5.04 23.64
N SER A 44 -4.30 6.17 23.10
CA SER A 44 -5.56 6.22 22.35
C SER A 44 -5.54 5.32 21.09
N LEU A 45 -4.36 4.91 20.62
CA LEU A 45 -4.17 4.01 19.50
C LEU A 45 -3.98 2.54 19.91
N TYR A 46 -4.20 2.20 21.20
CA TYR A 46 -3.91 0.86 21.74
C TYR A 46 -4.56 -0.25 20.90
N GLU A 47 -5.87 -0.22 20.73
CA GLU A 47 -6.61 -1.25 19.99
C GLU A 47 -6.11 -1.40 18.55
N LYS A 48 -5.89 -0.27 17.86
CA LYS A 48 -5.37 -0.27 16.50
C LYS A 48 -4.00 -0.95 16.43
N ARG A 49 -3.07 -0.58 17.34
CA ARG A 49 -1.69 -1.10 17.35
C ARG A 49 -1.62 -2.54 17.83
N PHE A 50 -2.45 -2.91 18.78
CA PHE A 50 -2.54 -4.29 19.26
C PHE A 50 -3.10 -5.23 18.19
N ASN A 51 -4.13 -4.81 17.46
CA ASN A 51 -4.65 -5.57 16.32
C ASN A 51 -3.62 -5.71 15.22
N GLN A 52 -2.89 -4.65 14.88
CA GLN A 52 -1.78 -4.70 13.93
C GLN A 52 -0.68 -5.68 14.38
N TYR A 53 -0.27 -5.63 15.65
CA TYR A 53 0.71 -6.55 16.23
C TYR A 53 0.27 -8.01 16.10
N ASN A 54 -0.97 -8.31 16.49
CA ASN A 54 -1.51 -9.67 16.40
C ASN A 54 -1.63 -10.15 14.96
N LEU A 55 -2.03 -9.27 14.05
CA LEU A 55 -2.13 -9.60 12.63
C LEU A 55 -0.75 -9.90 12.03
N LEU A 56 0.25 -9.05 12.28
CA LEU A 56 1.63 -9.34 11.88
C LEU A 56 2.13 -10.68 12.45
N LYS A 57 1.75 -11.01 13.69
CA LYS A 57 2.12 -12.27 14.33
C LYS A 57 1.48 -13.47 13.61
N SER A 58 0.25 -13.34 13.18
CA SER A 58 -0.41 -14.40 12.41
C SER A 58 0.15 -14.57 10.98
N LEU A 59 0.69 -13.49 10.38
CA LEU A 59 1.34 -13.55 9.07
C LEU A 59 2.67 -14.31 9.05
N LEU A 60 3.29 -14.58 10.21
CA LEU A 60 4.54 -15.36 10.29
C LEU A 60 4.41 -16.76 9.66
N HIS A 61 3.21 -17.34 9.63
CA HIS A 61 2.93 -18.66 9.05
C HIS A 61 2.79 -18.65 7.52
N TYR A 62 2.74 -17.47 6.88
CA TYR A 62 2.52 -17.33 5.43
C TYR A 62 3.81 -17.14 4.61
N ASN A 63 4.99 -17.19 5.27
CA ASN A 63 6.28 -16.96 4.63
C ASN A 63 6.31 -15.67 3.79
N ILE A 64 5.80 -14.59 4.39
CA ILE A 64 5.90 -13.24 3.85
C ILE A 64 7.20 -12.61 4.39
N ASN A 65 8.02 -12.09 3.48
CA ASN A 65 9.24 -11.38 3.85
C ASN A 65 8.89 -9.97 4.34
N CYS A 66 8.67 -9.84 5.65
CA CYS A 66 8.25 -8.62 6.31
C CYS A 66 8.75 -8.53 7.76
N PRO A 67 8.69 -7.37 8.43
CA PRO A 67 9.06 -7.23 9.83
C PRO A 67 8.29 -8.18 10.74
N LYS A 68 9.02 -8.87 11.64
CA LYS A 68 8.43 -9.79 12.62
C LYS A 68 8.07 -9.02 13.89
N PRO A 69 6.83 -9.13 14.41
CA PRO A 69 6.45 -8.54 15.69
C PRO A 69 7.13 -9.31 16.83
N LEU A 70 7.83 -8.57 17.70
CA LEU A 70 8.62 -9.14 18.77
C LEU A 70 8.03 -8.88 20.16
N ASP A 71 7.54 -7.64 20.38
CA ASP A 71 7.01 -7.24 21.68
C ASP A 71 5.99 -6.11 21.53
N PHE A 72 5.04 -6.02 22.48
CA PHE A 72 4.02 -4.99 22.52
C PHE A 72 3.65 -4.71 23.97
N GLY A 73 3.44 -3.44 24.34
CA GLY A 73 3.03 -3.10 25.69
C GLY A 73 2.97 -1.59 25.95
N TYR A 74 2.83 -1.27 27.23
CA TYR A 74 2.85 0.11 27.73
C TYR A 74 4.26 0.56 28.05
N LEU A 75 4.62 1.78 27.62
CA LEU A 75 5.83 2.47 28.09
C LEU A 75 5.58 3.26 29.36
N ASN A 76 4.39 3.86 29.46
CA ASN A 76 3.84 4.60 30.60
C ASN A 76 2.33 4.79 30.37
N ASP A 77 1.66 5.56 31.23
CA ASP A 77 0.21 5.79 31.20
C ASP A 77 -0.29 6.41 29.87
N ASN A 78 0.57 7.13 29.14
CA ASN A 78 0.20 7.86 27.92
C ASN A 78 0.78 7.26 26.64
N LYS A 79 1.70 6.29 26.73
CA LYS A 79 2.42 5.75 25.58
C LYS A 79 2.45 4.24 25.57
N ILE A 80 2.23 3.68 24.38
CA ILE A 80 2.42 2.27 24.06
C ILE A 80 3.59 2.10 23.11
N TYR A 81 4.10 0.89 23.03
CA TYR A 81 5.14 0.53 22.07
C TYR A 81 4.82 -0.76 21.32
N MET A 82 5.35 -0.84 20.13
CA MET A 82 5.48 -2.06 19.33
C MET A 82 6.93 -2.21 18.89
N LEU A 83 7.55 -3.34 19.24
CA LEU A 83 8.89 -3.71 18.81
C LEU A 83 8.79 -4.72 17.69
N ILE A 84 9.45 -4.45 16.57
CA ILE A 84 9.51 -5.34 15.40
C ILE A 84 10.96 -5.56 14.98
N SER A 85 11.23 -6.63 14.24
CA SER A 85 12.55 -6.84 13.65
C SER A 85 12.90 -5.73 12.66
N TYR A 86 14.17 -5.34 12.65
CA TYR A 86 14.71 -4.51 11.57
C TYR A 86 14.84 -5.35 10.31
N MET A 87 14.53 -4.77 9.16
CA MET A 87 14.73 -5.41 7.87
C MET A 87 15.90 -4.73 7.14
N GLU A 88 16.89 -5.52 6.75
CA GLU A 88 17.99 -5.03 5.93
C GLU A 88 17.53 -4.89 4.47
N GLY A 89 18.16 -3.98 3.73
CA GLY A 89 17.90 -3.75 2.32
C GLY A 89 17.98 -2.28 1.92
N GLU A 90 17.97 -2.03 0.62
CA GLU A 90 17.89 -0.67 0.05
C GLU A 90 16.44 -0.36 -0.32
N VAL A 91 16.06 0.93 -0.22
CA VAL A 91 14.71 1.39 -0.60
C VAL A 91 14.41 0.98 -2.04
N ALA A 92 13.30 0.25 -2.24
CA ALA A 92 13.03 -0.40 -3.52
C ALA A 92 12.83 0.61 -4.66
N GLU A 93 12.17 1.75 -4.43
CA GLU A 93 11.98 2.80 -5.43
C GLU A 93 13.28 3.42 -5.94
N GLU A 94 14.34 3.46 -5.11
CA GLU A 94 15.66 3.98 -5.48
C GLU A 94 16.57 2.91 -6.10
N LYS A 95 16.36 1.65 -5.70
CA LYS A 95 17.21 0.52 -6.10
C LYS A 95 16.77 -0.09 -7.41
N ILE A 96 15.47 -0.21 -7.66
CA ILE A 96 14.91 -0.98 -8.76
C ILE A 96 15.33 -0.46 -10.14
N ILE A 97 15.50 0.85 -10.29
CA ILE A 97 15.94 1.49 -11.54
C ILE A 97 17.36 1.09 -11.98
N LYS A 98 18.15 0.49 -11.07
CA LYS A 98 19.51 0.00 -11.34
C LYS A 98 19.52 -1.43 -11.93
N TYR A 99 18.37 -2.11 -11.93
CA TYR A 99 18.21 -3.46 -12.48
C TYR A 99 17.84 -3.43 -13.96
N SER A 100 18.11 -4.53 -14.67
CA SER A 100 17.60 -4.72 -16.01
C SER A 100 16.07 -4.76 -16.03
N ASN A 101 15.44 -4.48 -17.15
CA ASN A 101 13.98 -4.50 -17.28
C ASN A 101 13.40 -5.87 -16.89
N ILE A 102 14.08 -6.96 -17.23
CA ILE A 102 13.64 -8.31 -16.90
C ILE A 102 13.78 -8.61 -15.40
N ASP A 103 14.81 -8.08 -14.73
CA ASP A 103 14.96 -8.26 -13.29
C ASP A 103 13.96 -7.39 -12.52
N GLN A 104 13.64 -6.17 -13.00
CA GLN A 104 12.54 -5.37 -12.48
C GLN A 104 11.21 -6.13 -12.57
N TYR A 105 10.95 -6.77 -13.71
CA TYR A 105 9.76 -7.60 -13.91
C TYR A 105 9.74 -8.79 -12.94
N ARG A 106 10.86 -9.51 -12.77
CA ARG A 106 10.97 -10.64 -11.82
C ARG A 106 10.73 -10.22 -10.38
N LEU A 107 11.26 -9.07 -9.95
CA LEU A 107 10.97 -8.50 -8.63
C LEU A 107 9.48 -8.16 -8.50
N GLY A 108 8.85 -7.67 -9.56
CA GLY A 108 7.41 -7.46 -9.62
C GLY A 108 6.64 -8.77 -9.44
N VAL A 109 7.02 -9.83 -10.15
CA VAL A 109 6.40 -11.17 -10.02
C VAL A 109 6.49 -11.66 -8.56
N GLU A 110 7.65 -11.51 -7.92
CA GLU A 110 7.82 -11.85 -6.50
C GLU A 110 6.87 -11.04 -5.60
N ALA A 111 6.78 -9.72 -5.83
CA ALA A 111 5.86 -8.84 -5.09
C ALA A 111 4.40 -9.28 -5.26
N GLY A 112 3.98 -9.64 -6.48
CA GLY A 112 2.64 -10.16 -6.75
C GLY A 112 2.34 -11.47 -6.02
N ILE A 113 3.32 -12.39 -5.96
CA ILE A 113 3.21 -13.63 -5.19
C ILE A 113 3.09 -13.33 -3.68
N ILE A 114 3.83 -12.35 -3.17
CA ILE A 114 3.73 -11.92 -1.76
C ILE A 114 2.34 -11.34 -1.49
N MET A 115 1.83 -10.45 -2.34
CA MET A 115 0.47 -9.91 -2.23
C MET A 115 -0.58 -11.02 -2.22
N LYS A 116 -0.47 -12.02 -3.10
CA LYS A 116 -1.37 -13.18 -3.13
C LYS A 116 -1.32 -13.98 -1.83
N LYS A 117 -0.14 -14.19 -1.24
CA LYS A 117 -0.01 -14.86 0.06
C LYS A 117 -0.72 -14.08 1.17
N LEU A 118 -0.63 -12.75 1.17
CA LEU A 118 -1.34 -11.90 2.12
C LEU A 118 -2.86 -12.04 1.95
N HIS A 119 -3.36 -12.00 0.72
CA HIS A 119 -4.79 -12.15 0.41
C HIS A 119 -5.33 -13.56 0.74
N ASN A 120 -4.47 -14.56 0.79
CA ASN A 120 -4.84 -15.92 1.22
C ASN A 120 -4.91 -16.09 2.76
N TYR A 121 -4.73 -15.01 3.52
CA TYR A 121 -4.92 -15.04 4.96
C TYR A 121 -6.34 -15.45 5.33
N ASN A 122 -6.49 -16.45 6.21
CA ASN A 122 -7.79 -17.05 6.56
C ASN A 122 -8.66 -16.23 7.52
N GLY A 123 -8.35 -14.97 7.73
CA GLY A 123 -9.19 -14.06 8.52
C GLY A 123 -10.48 -13.71 7.76
N LYS A 124 -11.49 -13.26 8.51
CA LYS A 124 -12.79 -12.86 7.95
C LYS A 124 -13.23 -11.54 8.58
N THR A 125 -14.12 -10.86 7.88
CA THR A 125 -14.87 -9.72 8.39
C THR A 125 -16.35 -9.97 8.18
N ASP A 126 -17.19 -9.50 9.12
CA ASP A 126 -18.64 -9.55 9.01
C ASP A 126 -19.21 -8.31 8.28
N GLU A 127 -18.36 -7.30 8.01
CA GLU A 127 -18.77 -6.10 7.29
C GLU A 127 -18.98 -6.39 5.81
N SER A 128 -20.10 -5.95 5.25
CA SER A 128 -20.34 -6.00 3.81
C SER A 128 -19.45 -4.98 3.09
N TRP A 129 -18.60 -5.46 2.17
CA TRP A 129 -17.80 -4.59 1.29
C TRP A 129 -18.69 -3.59 0.54
N TRP A 130 -19.77 -4.06 -0.06
CA TRP A 130 -20.67 -3.22 -0.85
C TRP A 130 -21.26 -2.06 -0.03
N ASN A 131 -21.74 -2.32 1.18
CA ASN A 131 -22.32 -1.28 2.03
C ASN A 131 -21.27 -0.22 2.39
N LYS A 132 -20.11 -0.68 2.84
CA LYS A 132 -18.96 0.19 3.18
C LYS A 132 -18.48 0.99 1.97
N TYR A 133 -18.38 0.32 0.81
CA TYR A 133 -17.90 0.95 -0.42
C TYR A 133 -18.88 2.01 -0.94
N LYS A 134 -20.18 1.72 -0.96
CA LYS A 134 -21.22 2.62 -1.43
C LYS A 134 -21.25 3.94 -0.66
N GLU A 135 -21.20 3.89 0.66
CA GLU A 135 -21.15 5.10 1.49
C GLU A 135 -19.88 5.93 1.22
N LYS A 136 -18.74 5.25 1.09
CA LYS A 136 -17.46 5.89 0.75
C LYS A 136 -17.51 6.55 -0.64
N ALA A 137 -18.14 5.89 -1.62
CA ALA A 137 -18.26 6.39 -2.98
C ALA A 137 -19.11 7.66 -3.05
N ILE A 138 -20.27 7.67 -2.39
CA ILE A 138 -21.14 8.87 -2.31
C ILE A 138 -20.35 10.05 -1.75
N ARG A 139 -19.68 9.84 -0.60
CA ARG A 139 -18.87 10.89 0.02
C ARG A 139 -17.76 11.41 -0.88
N LYS A 140 -17.06 10.53 -1.62
CA LYS A 140 -16.00 10.94 -2.55
C LYS A 140 -16.52 11.80 -3.68
N ILE A 141 -17.67 11.42 -4.27
CA ILE A 141 -18.35 12.21 -5.31
C ILE A 141 -18.71 13.59 -4.78
N ASP A 142 -19.30 13.65 -3.59
CA ASP A 142 -19.71 14.93 -2.98
C ASP A 142 -18.52 15.84 -2.70
N VAL A 143 -17.46 15.28 -2.12
CA VAL A 143 -16.22 16.05 -1.84
C VAL A 143 -15.60 16.55 -3.14
N TYR A 144 -15.53 15.71 -4.18
CA TYR A 144 -14.99 16.15 -5.47
C TYR A 144 -15.89 17.20 -6.12
N ASN A 145 -17.22 17.05 -6.12
CA ASN A 145 -18.15 18.02 -6.71
C ASN A 145 -18.07 19.39 -6.04
N ASN A 146 -17.79 19.44 -4.74
CA ASN A 146 -17.63 20.66 -3.97
C ASN A 146 -16.19 21.20 -3.95
N SER A 147 -15.24 20.49 -4.56
CA SER A 147 -13.84 20.93 -4.65
C SER A 147 -13.69 22.13 -5.59
N MET A 148 -12.83 23.08 -5.20
CA MET A 148 -12.54 24.28 -6.01
C MET A 148 -11.76 23.96 -7.28
N LEU A 149 -10.93 22.90 -7.25
CA LEU A 149 -10.16 22.44 -8.39
C LEU A 149 -10.79 21.17 -8.99
N LYS A 150 -10.71 21.04 -10.30
CA LYS A 150 -11.23 19.91 -11.07
C LYS A 150 -10.19 19.46 -12.09
N HIS A 151 -10.20 18.16 -12.40
CA HIS A 151 -9.51 17.65 -13.59
C HIS A 151 -10.20 18.08 -14.87
N LYS A 152 -9.48 18.04 -15.99
CA LYS A 152 -9.98 18.44 -17.32
C LYS A 152 -11.32 17.78 -17.65
N ASN A 153 -11.46 16.49 -17.59
CA ASN A 153 -12.67 15.75 -17.96
C ASN A 153 -13.49 15.35 -16.72
N SER A 154 -13.67 16.27 -15.78
CA SER A 154 -14.32 16.00 -14.48
C SER A 154 -15.72 15.40 -14.60
N GLU A 155 -16.54 15.84 -15.56
CA GLU A 155 -17.88 15.30 -15.82
C GLU A 155 -17.80 13.84 -16.24
N PHE A 156 -16.92 13.51 -17.19
CA PHE A 156 -16.68 12.14 -17.62
C PHE A 156 -16.24 11.24 -16.45
N LEU A 157 -15.30 11.70 -15.61
CA LEU A 157 -14.83 10.92 -14.46
C LEU A 157 -15.97 10.57 -13.51
N ILE A 158 -16.82 11.56 -13.18
CA ILE A 158 -17.96 11.36 -12.28
C ILE A 158 -19.04 10.46 -12.92
N GLU A 159 -19.34 10.65 -14.19
CA GLU A 159 -20.33 9.82 -14.91
C GLU A 159 -19.83 8.38 -15.03
N TYR A 160 -18.56 8.18 -15.42
CA TYR A 160 -17.96 6.86 -15.50
C TYR A 160 -18.01 6.14 -14.14
N TYR A 161 -17.61 6.85 -13.06
CA TYR A 161 -17.60 6.29 -11.71
C TYR A 161 -19.02 5.88 -11.27
N LYS A 162 -20.03 6.76 -11.46
CA LYS A 162 -21.42 6.45 -11.12
C LYS A 162 -21.98 5.28 -11.94
N LYS A 163 -21.69 5.25 -13.23
CA LYS A 163 -22.19 4.22 -14.14
C LYS A 163 -21.62 2.84 -13.82
N ASN A 164 -20.37 2.78 -13.34
CA ASN A 164 -19.65 1.53 -13.14
C ASN A 164 -19.55 1.09 -11.67
N ILE A 165 -20.19 1.79 -10.74
CA ILE A 165 -20.12 1.45 -9.30
C ILE A 165 -20.65 0.04 -8.99
N TYR A 166 -21.54 -0.51 -9.83
CA TYR A 166 -22.06 -1.87 -9.72
C TYR A 166 -20.96 -2.94 -9.77
N LEU A 167 -19.78 -2.64 -10.37
CA LEU A 167 -18.62 -3.53 -10.37
C LEU A 167 -18.15 -3.88 -8.96
N MET A 168 -18.54 -3.10 -7.97
CA MET A 168 -18.21 -3.33 -6.56
C MET A 168 -19.20 -4.23 -5.84
N GLU A 169 -20.33 -4.55 -6.47
CA GLU A 169 -21.29 -5.49 -5.91
C GLU A 169 -20.68 -6.90 -5.88
N ASN A 170 -20.94 -7.61 -4.79
CA ASN A 170 -20.49 -9.01 -4.61
C ASN A 170 -18.95 -9.23 -4.71
N ARG A 171 -18.15 -8.17 -4.61
CA ARG A 171 -16.68 -8.34 -4.54
C ARG A 171 -16.29 -9.07 -3.26
N PRO A 172 -15.37 -10.03 -3.34
CA PRO A 172 -14.84 -10.71 -2.17
C PRO A 172 -14.06 -9.75 -1.28
N GLN A 173 -13.85 -10.11 -0.04
CA GLN A 173 -12.98 -9.37 0.88
C GLN A 173 -11.84 -10.26 1.34
N VAL A 174 -10.64 -9.73 1.26
CA VAL A 174 -9.40 -10.35 1.72
C VAL A 174 -8.66 -9.39 2.64
N LEU A 175 -7.70 -9.90 3.39
CA LEU A 175 -6.78 -9.03 4.11
C LEU A 175 -5.85 -8.34 3.10
N THR A 176 -5.92 -7.01 3.02
CA THR A 176 -5.04 -6.18 2.17
C THR A 176 -3.97 -5.50 3.01
N HIS A 177 -2.85 -5.18 2.41
CA HIS A 177 -1.81 -4.30 2.96
C HIS A 177 -2.32 -2.84 3.03
N GLY A 178 -3.07 -2.43 2.02
CA GLY A 178 -3.70 -1.12 1.91
C GLY A 178 -2.79 0.00 1.39
N ASP A 179 -1.52 -0.31 1.09
CA ASP A 179 -0.53 0.65 0.57
C ASP A 179 0.65 -0.07 -0.13
N PHE A 180 0.33 -1.03 -1.00
CA PHE A 180 1.30 -1.96 -1.59
C PHE A 180 2.00 -1.36 -2.81
N HIS A 181 3.10 -0.64 -2.59
CA HIS A 181 3.90 -0.02 -3.65
C HIS A 181 5.39 0.03 -3.27
N LEU A 182 6.25 0.31 -4.26
CA LEU A 182 7.72 0.32 -4.13
C LEU A 182 8.24 1.20 -2.98
N GLY A 183 7.57 2.31 -2.66
CA GLY A 183 7.93 3.17 -1.54
C GLY A 183 7.80 2.50 -0.16
N ASN A 184 7.00 1.43 -0.07
CA ASN A 184 6.84 0.60 1.12
C ASN A 184 7.56 -0.75 1.02
N MET A 185 8.60 -0.83 0.18
CA MET A 185 9.40 -2.05 -0.01
C MET A 185 10.88 -1.77 0.09
N LEU A 186 11.65 -2.80 0.47
CA LEU A 186 13.09 -2.85 0.31
C LEU A 186 13.47 -3.96 -0.67
N ILE A 187 14.64 -3.84 -1.28
CA ILE A 187 15.31 -4.91 -2.00
C ILE A 187 16.53 -5.35 -1.18
N HIS A 188 16.49 -6.60 -0.72
CA HIS A 188 17.57 -7.24 0.01
C HIS A 188 17.96 -8.54 -0.70
N GLU A 189 19.24 -8.68 -1.07
CA GLU A 189 19.76 -9.86 -1.79
C GLU A 189 18.92 -10.25 -3.02
N ASN A 190 18.47 -9.26 -3.79
CA ASN A 190 17.58 -9.39 -4.96
C ASN A 190 16.18 -9.95 -4.66
N HIS A 191 15.71 -9.82 -3.42
CA HIS A 191 14.37 -10.20 -2.99
C HIS A 191 13.60 -9.00 -2.45
N ILE A 192 12.28 -9.03 -2.61
CA ILE A 192 11.37 -8.03 -2.07
C ILE A 192 11.14 -8.26 -0.57
N VAL A 193 11.23 -7.18 0.20
CA VAL A 193 10.82 -7.10 1.60
C VAL A 193 9.70 -6.08 1.71
N VAL A 194 8.54 -6.47 2.23
CA VAL A 194 7.37 -5.57 2.38
C VAL A 194 7.38 -4.92 3.75
N LEU A 195 7.19 -3.61 3.79
CA LEU A 195 7.17 -2.79 5.00
C LEU A 195 5.82 -2.09 5.17
N ASP A 196 5.66 -1.42 6.30
CA ASP A 196 4.56 -0.48 6.63
C ASP A 196 3.13 -1.04 6.52
N PHE A 197 2.83 -2.01 7.36
CA PHE A 197 1.51 -2.65 7.50
C PHE A 197 0.46 -1.79 8.26
N ASP A 198 0.58 -0.46 8.24
CA ASP A 198 -0.28 0.44 9.03
C ASP A 198 -1.71 0.59 8.50
N LYS A 199 -1.90 0.34 7.21
CA LYS A 199 -3.18 0.50 6.52
C LYS A 199 -3.90 -0.82 6.28
N MET A 200 -3.39 -1.95 6.85
CA MET A 200 -4.04 -3.25 6.70
C MET A 200 -5.53 -3.18 7.03
N ASN A 201 -6.33 -3.74 6.17
CA ASN A 201 -7.78 -3.84 6.35
C ASN A 201 -8.37 -4.96 5.47
N TYR A 202 -9.65 -5.27 5.67
CA TYR A 202 -10.38 -6.17 4.78
C TYR A 202 -11.03 -5.36 3.66
N ALA A 203 -10.66 -5.66 2.42
CA ALA A 203 -11.12 -4.97 1.21
C ALA A 203 -11.22 -5.93 0.02
N ASP A 204 -11.77 -5.44 -1.10
CA ASP A 204 -11.67 -6.14 -2.39
C ASP A 204 -10.18 -6.36 -2.74
N PRO A 205 -9.78 -7.58 -3.14
CA PRO A 205 -8.40 -7.86 -3.53
C PRO A 205 -7.87 -6.94 -4.65
N PHE A 206 -8.74 -6.45 -5.54
CA PHE A 206 -8.31 -5.54 -6.60
C PHE A 206 -8.16 -4.09 -6.13
N ASP A 207 -8.71 -3.72 -4.97
CA ASP A 207 -8.46 -2.43 -4.30
C ASP A 207 -6.97 -2.27 -3.94
N GLU A 208 -6.25 -3.37 -3.70
CA GLU A 208 -4.81 -3.37 -3.40
C GLU A 208 -3.94 -2.84 -4.55
N PHE A 209 -4.43 -2.91 -5.79
CA PHE A 209 -3.70 -2.39 -6.96
C PHE A 209 -3.84 -0.88 -7.16
N LYS A 210 -4.61 -0.16 -6.37
CA LYS A 210 -4.75 1.31 -6.50
C LYS A 210 -3.44 2.10 -6.49
N PRO A 211 -2.42 1.72 -5.70
CA PRO A 211 -1.14 2.41 -5.71
C PRO A 211 -0.28 2.18 -6.95
N TYR A 212 -0.76 1.44 -7.97
CA TYR A 212 0.00 1.12 -9.18
C TYR A 212 0.62 2.34 -9.86
N TYR A 213 -0.02 3.51 -9.76
CA TYR A 213 0.48 4.75 -10.33
C TYR A 213 1.93 5.02 -9.90
N TRP A 214 2.21 4.92 -8.61
CA TRP A 214 3.55 5.16 -8.07
C TRP A 214 4.57 4.14 -8.58
N ASN A 215 4.16 2.90 -8.73
CA ASN A 215 5.01 1.85 -9.28
C ASN A 215 5.31 2.08 -10.76
N VAL A 216 4.31 2.40 -11.56
CA VAL A 216 4.46 2.61 -13.01
C VAL A 216 5.34 3.81 -13.32
N CYS A 217 5.23 4.91 -12.55
CA CYS A 217 6.10 6.08 -12.68
C CYS A 217 7.58 5.75 -12.46
N ILE A 218 7.90 4.68 -11.69
CA ILE A 218 9.26 4.22 -11.43
C ILE A 218 9.64 3.11 -12.41
N SER A 219 8.79 2.08 -12.52
CA SER A 219 9.01 0.90 -13.34
C SER A 219 7.71 0.24 -13.79
N LYS A 220 7.32 0.46 -15.02
CA LYS A 220 6.21 -0.28 -15.65
C LYS A 220 6.48 -1.79 -15.72
N TYR A 221 7.74 -2.20 -15.76
CA TYR A 221 8.15 -3.62 -15.74
C TYR A 221 7.81 -4.26 -14.40
N PHE A 222 8.10 -3.58 -13.30
CA PHE A 222 7.75 -4.05 -11.96
C PHE A 222 6.24 -4.21 -11.80
N GLU A 223 5.45 -3.20 -12.18
CA GLU A 223 3.99 -3.27 -12.04
C GLU A 223 3.37 -4.34 -12.94
N THR A 224 3.87 -4.50 -14.18
CA THR A 224 3.48 -5.60 -15.07
C THR A 224 3.78 -6.96 -14.42
N GLY A 225 4.97 -7.11 -13.84
CA GLY A 225 5.38 -8.31 -13.12
C GLY A 225 4.49 -8.57 -11.90
N LEU A 226 4.15 -7.53 -11.13
CA LEU A 226 3.30 -7.63 -9.95
C LEU A 226 1.91 -8.19 -10.30
N ILE A 227 1.28 -7.66 -11.35
CA ILE A 227 0.00 -8.19 -11.84
C ILE A 227 0.16 -9.65 -12.27
N ASN A 228 1.16 -9.96 -13.09
CA ASN A 228 1.38 -11.32 -13.61
C ASN A 228 1.69 -12.32 -12.50
N GLY A 229 2.50 -11.94 -11.51
CA GLY A 229 2.82 -12.77 -10.34
C GLY A 229 1.61 -13.03 -9.45
N TYR A 230 0.78 -12.03 -9.22
CA TYR A 230 -0.45 -12.17 -8.43
C TYR A 230 -1.43 -13.15 -9.07
N PHE A 231 -1.63 -13.05 -10.38
CA PHE A 231 -2.58 -13.89 -11.13
C PHE A 231 -1.94 -15.16 -11.72
N GLU A 232 -0.64 -15.42 -11.49
CA GLU A 232 0.07 -16.55 -12.11
C GLU A 232 -0.12 -16.59 -13.64
N ASN A 233 -0.03 -15.41 -14.26
CA ASN A 233 -0.27 -15.17 -15.69
C ASN A 233 -1.70 -15.50 -16.19
N LYS A 234 -2.67 -15.66 -15.29
CA LYS A 234 -4.08 -15.96 -15.61
C LYS A 234 -4.97 -14.81 -15.15
N ILE A 235 -4.81 -13.64 -15.76
CA ILE A 235 -5.53 -12.43 -15.38
C ILE A 235 -7.01 -12.61 -15.72
N PRO A 236 -7.94 -12.37 -14.74
CA PRO A 236 -9.39 -12.38 -15.00
C PRO A 236 -9.78 -11.35 -16.05
N GLU A 237 -10.77 -11.67 -16.90
CA GLU A 237 -11.26 -10.79 -17.98
C GLU A 237 -11.72 -9.42 -17.47
N ASP A 238 -12.30 -9.36 -16.27
CA ASP A 238 -12.81 -8.13 -15.66
C ASP A 238 -11.76 -7.32 -14.89
N PHE A 239 -10.52 -7.84 -14.71
CA PHE A 239 -9.51 -7.20 -13.89
C PHE A 239 -9.20 -5.78 -14.34
N PHE A 240 -8.83 -5.57 -15.61
CA PHE A 240 -8.46 -4.25 -16.11
C PHE A 240 -9.62 -3.26 -16.11
N LYS A 241 -10.83 -3.73 -16.33
CA LYS A 241 -12.04 -2.92 -16.21
C LYS A 241 -12.23 -2.41 -14.77
N ILE A 242 -12.03 -3.29 -13.79
CA ILE A 242 -12.12 -2.93 -12.37
C ILE A 242 -10.94 -2.05 -11.95
N LEU A 243 -9.72 -2.33 -12.44
CA LEU A 243 -8.55 -1.48 -12.22
C LEU A 243 -8.79 -0.05 -12.74
N LYS A 244 -9.33 0.09 -13.95
CA LYS A 244 -9.71 1.39 -14.51
C LYS A 244 -10.75 2.11 -13.65
N PHE A 245 -11.75 1.37 -13.15
CA PHE A 245 -12.73 1.92 -12.22
C PHE A 245 -12.09 2.46 -10.95
N TYR A 246 -11.21 1.70 -10.32
CA TYR A 246 -10.44 2.14 -9.17
C TYR A 246 -9.48 3.30 -9.48
N THR A 247 -8.90 3.32 -10.66
CA THR A 247 -8.06 4.43 -11.13
C THR A 247 -8.84 5.74 -11.16
N ILE A 248 -10.04 5.72 -11.73
CA ILE A 248 -10.93 6.90 -11.76
C ILE A 248 -11.36 7.30 -10.34
N GLU A 249 -11.61 6.34 -9.45
CA GLU A 249 -11.85 6.61 -8.03
C GLU A 249 -10.67 7.35 -7.38
N VAL A 250 -9.44 6.93 -7.68
CA VAL A 250 -8.24 7.59 -7.17
C VAL A 250 -8.16 9.03 -7.68
N LEU A 251 -8.35 9.28 -8.97
CA LEU A 251 -8.34 10.63 -9.54
C LEU A 251 -9.37 11.55 -8.86
N ILE A 252 -10.60 11.05 -8.66
CA ILE A 252 -11.67 11.79 -7.98
C ILE A 252 -11.32 12.09 -6.51
N SER A 253 -10.66 11.16 -5.82
CA SER A 253 -10.40 11.31 -4.38
C SER A 253 -9.06 11.98 -4.06
N HIS A 254 -8.06 11.84 -4.92
CA HIS A 254 -6.70 12.33 -4.66
C HIS A 254 -6.60 13.86 -4.79
N LEU A 255 -7.25 14.48 -5.79
CA LEU A 255 -7.16 15.94 -5.96
C LEU A 255 -7.71 16.74 -4.76
N PRO A 256 -8.92 16.44 -4.23
CA PRO A 256 -9.39 17.12 -3.01
C PRO A 256 -8.51 16.87 -1.79
N TRP A 257 -7.95 15.67 -1.66
CA TRP A 257 -6.99 15.33 -0.61
C TRP A 257 -5.71 16.17 -0.76
N ALA A 258 -5.14 16.23 -1.96
CA ALA A 258 -3.92 16.99 -2.26
C ALA A 258 -4.06 18.47 -1.91
N MET A 259 -5.24 19.06 -2.11
CA MET A 259 -5.52 20.47 -1.75
C MET A 259 -5.34 20.74 -0.25
N THR A 260 -5.48 19.76 0.62
CA THR A 260 -5.26 19.91 2.07
C THR A 260 -3.78 19.97 2.45
N PHE A 261 -2.87 19.59 1.53
CA PHE A 261 -1.42 19.55 1.73
C PHE A 261 -0.65 20.66 0.99
N GLY A 262 -1.34 21.40 0.10
CA GLY A 262 -0.78 22.56 -0.57
C GLY A 262 -0.41 22.34 -2.04
N GLU A 263 0.16 23.35 -2.66
CA GLU A 263 0.37 23.46 -4.11
C GLU A 263 1.21 22.30 -4.70
N LYS A 264 2.20 21.84 -3.96
CA LYS A 264 3.08 20.74 -4.41
C LYS A 264 2.27 19.45 -4.66
N GLU A 265 1.42 19.08 -3.70
CA GLU A 265 0.59 17.88 -3.82
C GLU A 265 -0.50 18.04 -4.87
N VAL A 266 -1.05 19.24 -5.01
CA VAL A 266 -2.00 19.60 -6.09
C VAL A 266 -1.36 19.39 -7.47
N LYS A 267 -0.11 19.84 -7.66
CA LYS A 267 0.63 19.63 -8.90
C LYS A 267 0.78 18.14 -9.20
N ILE A 268 1.17 17.33 -8.21
CA ILE A 268 1.27 15.87 -8.34
C ILE A 268 -0.09 15.26 -8.75
N ALA A 269 -1.20 15.76 -8.19
CA ALA A 269 -2.53 15.24 -8.54
C ALA A 269 -2.91 15.54 -10.01
N PHE A 270 -2.52 16.70 -10.55
CA PHE A 270 -2.71 16.99 -11.97
C PHE A 270 -1.77 16.18 -12.87
N GLU A 271 -0.50 16.03 -12.51
CA GLU A 271 0.44 15.16 -13.22
C GLU A 271 -0.05 13.70 -13.25
N MET A 272 -0.63 13.22 -12.13
CA MET A 272 -1.26 11.90 -12.08
C MET A 272 -2.41 11.77 -13.09
N TYR A 273 -3.28 12.79 -13.16
CA TYR A 273 -4.35 12.78 -14.15
C TYR A 273 -3.83 12.75 -15.58
N ASP A 274 -2.84 13.58 -15.91
CA ASP A 274 -2.29 13.66 -17.26
C ASP A 274 -1.63 12.33 -17.66
N ASN A 275 -0.84 11.71 -16.80
CA ASN A 275 -0.23 10.41 -17.04
C ASN A 275 -1.29 9.31 -17.22
N VAL A 276 -2.29 9.26 -16.35
CA VAL A 276 -3.36 8.25 -16.44
C VAL A 276 -4.16 8.44 -17.71
N ASN A 277 -4.47 9.69 -18.08
CA ASN A 277 -5.18 9.99 -19.33
C ASN A 277 -4.40 9.52 -20.56
N GLU A 278 -3.07 9.71 -20.56
CA GLU A 278 -2.18 9.18 -21.60
C GLU A 278 -2.16 7.65 -21.62
N TRP A 279 -2.03 7.02 -20.45
CA TRP A 279 -1.96 5.56 -20.34
C TRP A 279 -3.23 4.84 -20.80
N TYR A 280 -4.37 5.48 -20.67
CA TYR A 280 -5.66 4.95 -21.11
C TYR A 280 -6.16 5.57 -22.42
N GLU A 281 -5.29 6.36 -23.14
CA GLU A 281 -5.62 7.03 -24.41
C GLU A 281 -6.96 7.78 -24.33
N ASP A 282 -6.99 8.85 -23.54
CA ASP A 282 -8.21 9.61 -23.23
C ASP A 282 -9.34 8.74 -22.65
N PHE A 283 -8.98 7.77 -21.82
CA PHE A 283 -9.87 6.76 -21.22
C PHE A 283 -10.61 5.86 -22.24
N ASN A 284 -10.12 5.73 -23.48
CA ASN A 284 -10.69 4.83 -24.47
C ASN A 284 -10.23 3.37 -24.28
N LEU A 285 -9.04 3.13 -23.77
CA LEU A 285 -8.52 1.79 -23.49
C LEU A 285 -9.14 1.22 -22.21
N GLU A 286 -9.31 -0.10 -22.16
CA GLU A 286 -9.59 -0.83 -20.93
C GLU A 286 -8.29 -1.31 -20.28
N VAL A 287 -7.35 -1.85 -21.07
CA VAL A 287 -6.01 -2.22 -20.65
C VAL A 287 -5.08 -1.03 -20.87
N PRO A 288 -4.41 -0.51 -19.81
CA PRO A 288 -3.52 0.63 -19.97
C PRO A 288 -2.27 0.26 -20.78
N ASN A 289 -1.77 1.20 -21.59
CA ASN A 289 -0.66 0.98 -22.51
C ASN A 289 0.70 0.71 -21.85
N TRP A 290 0.84 0.94 -20.55
CA TRP A 290 2.04 0.57 -19.79
C TRP A 290 2.10 -0.93 -19.47
N TYR A 291 0.97 -1.65 -19.47
CA TYR A 291 0.96 -3.08 -19.23
C TYR A 291 1.53 -3.84 -20.41
N MET A 292 2.55 -4.65 -20.17
CA MET A 292 3.38 -5.23 -21.24
C MET A 292 3.12 -6.73 -21.50
N GLY A 293 2.15 -7.32 -20.82
CA GLY A 293 1.94 -8.76 -20.90
C GLY A 293 3.00 -9.57 -20.13
N VAL A 294 3.16 -10.83 -20.50
CA VAL A 294 4.19 -11.70 -19.91
C VAL A 294 5.53 -11.44 -20.58
N LEU A 295 6.57 -11.18 -19.80
CA LEU A 295 7.94 -11.02 -20.29
C LEU A 295 8.73 -12.30 -20.02
N GLU A 296 9.50 -12.74 -21.02
CA GLU A 296 10.36 -13.92 -20.98
C GLU A 296 11.81 -13.61 -20.58
#